data_d554ccc220198b9f4db72b3c9dfb5de1
#
_entry.id   d554ccc220198b9f4db72b3c9dfb5de1
#
_cell.length_a   1.000
_cell.length_b   1.000
_cell.length_c   1.000
_cell.angle_alpha   90.00
_cell.angle_beta   90.00
_cell.angle_gamma   90.00
#
_symmetry.space_group_name_H-M   'P 1'
#
loop_
_entity.id
_entity.type
_entity.pdbx_description
1 polymer ?
#
loop_
_entity_poly.entity_id
_entity_poly.type
_entity_poly.pdbx_seq_one_letter_code
_entity_poly.pdbx_strand_id
1 'polypeptide(L)'
;MLIETHAHLDYPDFANDLDDVLRRASEAGVTRIITIGTSVESSRRAIALAEKYPAVFAVIGVHPTYVEEAQDDVITPLRELAKNPRVVAIGETGLDYHRLPSEEVAKEKQVQVMSALRTETDEEIEAQIRDGAYKSKQASLFQQQLDLAVELGLNTVIHQRDAWEDTLKIIRPYTSKLRGVFHCFGGSLDQANEVVDLDHLVSFTGIVTFKNGAAVREVAAQIPIWKFMVETDCPYLAPVPFRGKRCEPAYTRIVAETIAAARELSLEEIAEATTETAEKFFQFNRA
;
A
#
# COMPACT_ATOMS: atom_id res chain seq x y z
N MET A 1 -9.87 7.16 18.78
CA MET A 1 -8.51 6.65 18.55
C MET A 1 -8.41 6.27 17.08
N LEU A 2 -7.25 6.43 16.44
CA LEU A 2 -7.02 6.09 15.04
C LEU A 2 -5.80 5.16 14.93
N ILE A 3 -5.76 4.33 13.89
CA ILE A 3 -4.59 3.57 13.49
C ILE A 3 -4.16 4.06 12.10
N GLU A 4 -2.90 4.45 11.98
CA GLU A 4 -2.25 4.69 10.68
C GLU A 4 -1.85 3.34 10.09
N THR A 5 -2.48 2.94 8.99
CA THR A 5 -2.34 1.57 8.48
C THR A 5 -1.30 1.40 7.37
N HIS A 6 -0.68 2.51 6.90
CA HIS A 6 0.35 2.45 5.87
C HIS A 6 1.27 3.69 5.87
N ALA A 7 2.47 3.54 6.43
CA ALA A 7 3.49 4.58 6.52
C ALA A 7 4.89 4.02 6.21
N HIS A 8 5.75 4.75 5.52
CA HIS A 8 7.14 4.36 5.26
C HIS A 8 8.10 5.09 6.20
N LEU A 9 8.04 4.75 7.51
CA LEU A 9 8.84 5.43 8.54
C LEU A 9 10.35 5.17 8.44
N ASP A 10 10.77 4.14 7.72
CA ASP A 10 12.17 3.78 7.49
C ASP A 10 12.83 4.62 6.38
N TYR A 11 12.08 5.50 5.70
CA TYR A 11 12.58 6.34 4.63
C TYR A 11 13.42 7.52 5.18
N PRO A 12 14.42 7.98 4.41
CA PRO A 12 15.29 9.08 4.80
C PRO A 12 14.57 10.37 5.20
N ASP A 13 13.35 10.56 4.67
CA ASP A 13 12.49 11.71 4.95
C ASP A 13 12.22 11.90 6.44
N PHE A 14 12.24 10.83 7.22
CA PHE A 14 11.95 10.83 8.66
C PHE A 14 13.19 10.69 9.54
N ALA A 15 14.37 10.48 8.97
CA ALA A 15 15.57 10.12 9.73
C ALA A 15 15.97 11.16 10.81
N ASN A 16 15.67 12.45 10.59
CA ASN A 16 16.12 13.53 11.45
C ASN A 16 15.11 13.95 12.53
N ASP A 17 13.82 13.57 12.41
CA ASP A 17 12.76 14.07 13.31
C ASP A 17 11.67 13.05 13.63
N LEU A 18 11.98 11.75 13.52
CA LEU A 18 11.00 10.67 13.71
C LEU A 18 10.32 10.73 15.08
N ASP A 19 11.03 11.02 16.15
CA ASP A 19 10.48 11.15 17.49
C ASP A 19 9.40 12.25 17.55
N ASP A 20 9.64 13.38 16.90
CA ASP A 20 8.67 14.49 16.79
C ASP A 20 7.49 14.11 15.90
N VAL A 21 7.71 13.38 14.80
CA VAL A 21 6.65 12.85 13.93
C VAL A 21 5.70 11.94 14.71
N LEU A 22 6.24 11.00 15.48
CA LEU A 22 5.46 10.09 16.32
C LEU A 22 4.71 10.82 17.44
N ARG A 23 5.32 11.84 18.04
CA ARG A 23 4.65 12.71 19.03
C ARG A 23 3.45 13.42 18.41
N ARG A 24 3.62 14.07 17.23
CA ARG A 24 2.51 14.72 16.52
C ARG A 24 1.40 13.75 16.12
N ALA A 25 1.74 12.53 15.73
CA ALA A 25 0.76 11.47 15.45
C ALA A 25 -0.07 11.15 16.70
N SER A 26 0.58 10.97 17.85
CA SER A 26 -0.09 10.73 19.14
C SER A 26 -1.01 11.90 19.54
N GLU A 27 -0.54 13.15 19.40
CA GLU A 27 -1.33 14.36 19.67
C GLU A 27 -2.56 14.47 18.73
N ALA A 28 -2.46 13.95 17.49
CA ALA A 28 -3.58 13.87 16.56
C ALA A 28 -4.55 12.71 16.86
N GLY A 29 -4.27 11.87 17.87
CA GLY A 29 -5.10 10.73 18.26
C GLY A 29 -4.79 9.44 17.52
N VAL A 30 -3.65 9.37 16.78
CA VAL A 30 -3.13 8.15 16.18
C VAL A 30 -2.38 7.36 17.25
N THR A 31 -2.89 6.17 17.58
CA THR A 31 -2.39 5.36 18.70
C THR A 31 -1.50 4.20 18.27
N ARG A 32 -1.61 3.79 17.02
CA ARG A 32 -0.74 2.77 16.39
C ARG A 32 -0.41 3.19 14.97
N ILE A 33 0.78 2.79 14.52
CA ILE A 33 1.27 3.07 13.17
C ILE A 33 1.85 1.78 12.59
N ILE A 34 1.44 1.45 11.38
CA ILE A 34 1.99 0.35 10.62
C ILE A 34 3.06 0.89 9.68
N THR A 35 4.32 0.53 9.93
CA THR A 35 5.42 0.86 9.02
C THR A 35 5.64 -0.26 8.01
N ILE A 36 5.84 0.11 6.75
CA ILE A 36 5.79 -0.80 5.61
C ILE A 36 7.19 -0.99 5.03
N GLY A 37 7.65 -2.24 5.02
CA GLY A 37 8.85 -2.63 4.30
C GLY A 37 8.57 -2.84 2.82
N THR A 38 9.47 -2.35 1.96
CA THR A 38 9.37 -2.43 0.49
C THR A 38 10.44 -3.33 -0.15
N SER A 39 11.39 -3.81 0.66
CA SER A 39 12.41 -4.79 0.33
C SER A 39 12.80 -5.58 1.58
N VAL A 40 13.59 -6.63 1.46
CA VAL A 40 14.10 -7.38 2.63
C VAL A 40 14.86 -6.45 3.58
N GLU A 41 15.66 -5.54 3.05
CA GLU A 41 16.42 -4.60 3.86
C GLU A 41 15.55 -3.52 4.50
N SER A 42 14.58 -2.95 3.77
CA SER A 42 13.55 -2.06 4.31
C SER A 42 12.72 -2.75 5.38
N SER A 43 12.34 -4.02 5.19
CA SER A 43 11.63 -4.83 6.18
C SER A 43 12.42 -5.00 7.49
N ARG A 44 13.76 -5.16 7.43
CA ARG A 44 14.61 -5.18 8.63
C ARG A 44 14.58 -3.84 9.37
N ARG A 45 14.63 -2.71 8.63
CA ARG A 45 14.54 -1.38 9.25
C ARG A 45 13.15 -1.13 9.84
N ALA A 46 12.09 -1.55 9.16
CA ALA A 46 10.72 -1.46 9.68
C ALA A 46 10.55 -2.22 11.01
N ILE A 47 11.10 -3.44 11.11
CA ILE A 47 11.10 -4.21 12.35
C ILE A 47 11.90 -3.50 13.45
N ALA A 48 13.08 -2.96 13.14
CA ALA A 48 13.88 -2.25 14.13
C ALA A 48 13.14 -1.02 14.70
N LEU A 49 12.37 -0.31 13.87
CA LEU A 49 11.49 0.77 14.33
C LEU A 49 10.36 0.24 15.21
N ALA A 50 9.74 -0.87 14.83
CA ALA A 50 8.66 -1.48 15.60
C ALA A 50 9.15 -2.02 16.97
N GLU A 51 10.39 -2.47 17.08
CA GLU A 51 11.01 -2.85 18.35
C GLU A 51 11.33 -1.63 19.22
N LYS A 52 11.74 -0.52 18.61
CA LYS A 52 12.11 0.70 19.33
C LYS A 52 10.89 1.47 19.85
N TYR A 53 9.80 1.50 19.07
CA TYR A 53 8.62 2.31 19.38
C TYR A 53 7.39 1.44 19.64
N PRO A 54 6.86 1.39 20.87
CA PRO A 54 5.73 0.50 21.23
C PRO A 54 4.46 0.69 20.41
N ALA A 55 4.22 1.90 19.89
CA ALA A 55 3.07 2.21 19.04
C ALA A 55 3.26 1.76 17.57
N VAL A 56 4.47 1.33 17.16
CA VAL A 56 4.78 0.98 15.78
C VAL A 56 4.76 -0.53 15.61
N PHE A 57 4.18 -1.00 14.50
CA PHE A 57 4.18 -2.39 14.03
C PHE A 57 4.73 -2.44 12.61
N ALA A 58 5.18 -3.60 12.17
CA ALA A 58 5.80 -3.77 10.86
C ALA A 58 4.99 -4.66 9.94
N VAL A 59 4.90 -4.28 8.69
CA VAL A 59 4.55 -5.11 7.54
C VAL A 59 5.84 -5.34 6.74
N ILE A 60 6.07 -6.56 6.28
CA ILE A 60 7.32 -6.95 5.62
C ILE A 60 7.06 -7.59 4.27
N GLY A 61 7.82 -7.19 3.26
CA GLY A 61 7.66 -7.71 1.92
C GLY A 61 8.59 -7.06 0.90
N VAL A 62 8.31 -7.34 -0.37
CA VAL A 62 9.01 -6.75 -1.50
C VAL A 62 7.99 -6.13 -2.45
N HIS A 63 8.06 -4.81 -2.58
CA HIS A 63 7.20 -4.03 -3.45
C HIS A 63 7.46 -4.36 -4.93
N PRO A 64 6.44 -4.40 -5.81
CA PRO A 64 6.59 -4.80 -7.21
C PRO A 64 7.63 -4.00 -7.99
N THR A 65 7.86 -2.73 -7.66
CA THR A 65 8.89 -1.93 -8.37
C THR A 65 10.32 -2.32 -8.04
N TYR A 66 10.55 -3.09 -6.96
CA TYR A 66 11.88 -3.58 -6.59
C TYR A 66 12.18 -5.00 -7.08
N VAL A 67 11.33 -5.56 -7.96
CA VAL A 67 11.45 -6.95 -8.41
C VAL A 67 12.75 -7.23 -9.19
N GLU A 68 13.32 -6.24 -9.87
CA GLU A 68 14.59 -6.42 -10.60
C GLU A 68 15.82 -6.34 -9.70
N GLU A 69 15.71 -5.59 -8.58
CA GLU A 69 16.78 -5.46 -7.59
C GLU A 69 16.70 -6.56 -6.51
N ALA A 70 15.59 -7.29 -6.47
CA ALA A 70 15.37 -8.34 -5.48
C ALA A 70 16.33 -9.52 -5.74
N GLN A 71 16.81 -10.11 -4.65
CA GLN A 71 17.58 -11.36 -4.72
C GLN A 71 16.69 -12.50 -5.21
N ASP A 72 17.28 -13.56 -5.77
CA ASP A 72 16.55 -14.73 -6.27
C ASP A 72 15.69 -15.41 -5.21
N ASP A 73 16.13 -15.40 -3.95
CA ASP A 73 15.36 -15.88 -2.80
C ASP A 73 15.11 -14.74 -1.80
N VAL A 74 13.92 -14.15 -1.86
CA VAL A 74 13.43 -13.18 -0.88
C VAL A 74 12.52 -13.84 0.17
N ILE A 75 12.00 -15.03 -0.11
CA ILE A 75 11.00 -15.69 0.74
C ILE A 75 11.63 -16.25 2.01
N THR A 76 12.80 -16.88 1.91
CA THR A 76 13.51 -17.39 3.09
C THR A 76 13.83 -16.29 4.10
N PRO A 77 14.45 -15.14 3.74
CA PRO A 77 14.66 -14.07 4.69
C PRO A 77 13.37 -13.44 5.22
N LEU A 78 12.30 -13.28 4.41
CA LEU A 78 11.02 -12.77 4.89
C LEU A 78 10.37 -13.73 5.90
N ARG A 79 10.44 -15.05 5.67
CA ARG A 79 9.95 -16.07 6.62
C ARG A 79 10.65 -15.96 7.98
N GLU A 80 11.97 -15.74 8.00
CA GLU A 80 12.71 -15.55 9.25
C GLU A 80 12.32 -14.25 9.95
N LEU A 81 12.19 -13.14 9.21
CA LEU A 81 11.78 -11.85 9.74
C LEU A 81 10.35 -11.90 10.33
N ALA A 82 9.46 -12.67 9.72
CA ALA A 82 8.08 -12.83 10.18
C ALA A 82 7.93 -13.52 11.55
N LYS A 83 9.00 -14.12 12.09
CA LYS A 83 9.01 -14.65 13.47
C LYS A 83 9.00 -13.54 14.53
N ASN A 84 9.32 -12.31 14.15
CA ASN A 84 9.27 -11.18 15.06
C ASN A 84 7.80 -10.86 15.42
N PRO A 85 7.44 -10.77 16.72
CA PRO A 85 6.05 -10.54 17.15
C PRO A 85 5.50 -9.17 16.76
N ARG A 86 6.37 -8.24 16.31
CA ARG A 86 5.94 -6.93 15.81
C ARG A 86 5.53 -6.96 14.34
N VAL A 87 5.76 -8.07 13.63
CA VAL A 87 5.31 -8.27 12.25
C VAL A 87 3.85 -8.69 12.23
N VAL A 88 3.00 -7.92 11.56
CA VAL A 88 1.55 -8.06 11.59
C VAL A 88 0.91 -8.41 10.24
N ALA A 89 1.64 -8.31 9.14
CA ALA A 89 1.20 -8.73 7.82
C ALA A 89 2.39 -8.92 6.85
N ILE A 90 2.13 -9.59 5.72
CA ILE A 90 3.05 -9.65 4.57
C ILE A 90 2.67 -8.53 3.59
N GLY A 91 3.66 -7.85 3.08
CA GLY A 91 3.52 -6.73 2.14
C GLY A 91 4.63 -5.68 2.40
N GLU A 92 4.69 -4.65 1.64
CA GLU A 92 3.83 -4.29 0.51
C GLU A 92 4.17 -5.20 -0.68
N THR A 93 3.18 -5.84 -1.27
CA THR A 93 3.36 -6.72 -2.42
C THR A 93 2.21 -6.54 -3.41
N GLY A 94 2.38 -6.97 -4.65
CA GLY A 94 1.34 -6.81 -5.67
C GLY A 94 1.91 -6.54 -7.05
N LEU A 95 1.20 -5.71 -7.84
CA LEU A 95 1.55 -5.38 -9.22
C LEU A 95 1.54 -3.86 -9.44
N ASP A 96 2.56 -3.36 -10.15
CA ASP A 96 2.66 -1.97 -10.62
C ASP A 96 3.09 -1.95 -12.09
N TYR A 97 2.17 -1.56 -12.97
CA TYR A 97 2.41 -1.45 -14.41
C TYR A 97 2.51 0.00 -14.88
N HIS A 98 2.59 0.94 -13.94
CA HIS A 98 2.66 2.37 -14.25
C HIS A 98 3.96 2.82 -14.90
N ARG A 99 5.06 2.10 -14.66
CA ARG A 99 6.37 2.40 -15.25
C ARG A 99 6.97 1.11 -15.81
N LEU A 100 6.64 0.84 -17.05
CA LEU A 100 7.17 -0.30 -17.76
C LEU A 100 8.40 0.08 -18.60
N PRO A 101 9.33 -0.85 -18.86
CA PRO A 101 10.51 -0.60 -19.70
C PRO A 101 10.21 0.03 -21.05
N SER A 102 9.10 -0.35 -21.72
CA SER A 102 8.67 0.25 -22.99
C SER A 102 8.30 1.74 -22.88
N GLU A 103 7.74 2.17 -21.75
CA GLU A 103 7.39 3.57 -21.54
C GLU A 103 8.61 4.47 -21.35
N GLU A 104 9.67 3.96 -20.74
CA GLU A 104 10.94 4.68 -20.59
C GLU A 104 11.56 4.95 -21.95
N VAL A 105 11.62 3.93 -22.81
CA VAL A 105 12.09 4.06 -24.20
C VAL A 105 11.23 5.04 -25.00
N ALA A 106 9.91 5.00 -24.85
CA ALA A 106 9.00 5.90 -25.52
C ALA A 106 9.18 7.37 -25.07
N LYS A 107 9.42 7.63 -23.77
CA LYS A 107 9.68 8.96 -23.24
C LYS A 107 10.98 9.56 -23.76
N GLU A 108 12.05 8.77 -23.81
CA GLU A 108 13.34 9.20 -24.38
C GLU A 108 13.22 9.59 -25.86
N LYS A 109 12.39 8.87 -26.63
CA LYS A 109 12.18 9.11 -28.05
C LYS A 109 11.20 10.25 -28.37
N GLN A 110 10.24 10.57 -27.53
CA GLN A 110 9.37 11.75 -27.71
C GLN A 110 10.14 13.06 -27.77
N VAL A 111 11.35 13.11 -27.26
CA VAL A 111 12.25 14.24 -27.38
C VAL A 111 12.88 14.33 -28.80
N GLN A 112 12.81 13.29 -29.64
CA GLN A 112 13.56 13.25 -30.90
C GLN A 112 12.75 13.25 -32.20
N VAL A 113 11.44 12.99 -32.27
CA VAL A 113 10.77 12.80 -33.57
C VAL A 113 9.36 13.42 -33.69
N MET A 114 9.27 14.49 -34.42
CA MET A 114 8.11 14.83 -35.28
C MET A 114 8.39 14.27 -36.68
N SER A 115 7.90 13.09 -37.05
CA SER A 115 7.78 12.68 -38.46
C SER A 115 7.11 11.32 -38.68
N ALA A 116 6.46 11.20 -39.82
CA ALA A 116 5.44 10.31 -40.32
C ALA A 116 5.81 8.81 -40.44
N LEU A 117 4.75 7.96 -40.51
CA LEU A 117 4.76 6.51 -40.87
C LEU A 117 5.86 5.69 -40.17
N ARG A 118 5.57 5.27 -38.95
CA ARG A 118 6.55 4.57 -38.10
C ARG A 118 6.22 3.07 -38.06
N THR A 119 7.19 2.25 -38.49
CA THR A 119 7.27 0.84 -38.09
C THR A 119 7.92 0.77 -36.71
N GLU A 120 7.50 -0.13 -35.85
CA GLU A 120 8.17 -0.40 -34.57
C GLU A 120 9.65 -0.69 -34.82
N THR A 121 10.49 -0.12 -33.98
CA THR A 121 11.95 -0.38 -34.05
C THR A 121 12.27 -1.64 -33.24
N ASP A 122 13.43 -2.28 -33.55
CA ASP A 122 13.90 -3.43 -32.78
C ASP A 122 13.99 -3.13 -31.27
N GLU A 123 14.39 -1.92 -30.90
CA GLU A 123 14.42 -1.48 -29.50
C GLU A 123 13.03 -1.41 -28.83
N GLU A 124 12.00 -1.06 -29.58
CA GLU A 124 10.61 -1.05 -29.06
C GLU A 124 10.11 -2.47 -28.86
N ILE A 125 10.42 -3.38 -29.78
CA ILE A 125 10.10 -4.79 -29.64
C ILE A 125 10.83 -5.40 -28.44
N GLU A 126 12.13 -5.12 -28.27
CA GLU A 126 12.90 -5.55 -27.11
C GLU A 126 12.34 -4.99 -25.79
N ALA A 127 11.90 -3.73 -25.78
CA ALA A 127 11.28 -3.11 -24.61
C ALA A 127 9.95 -3.79 -24.24
N GLN A 128 9.10 -4.13 -25.23
CA GLN A 128 7.87 -4.88 -25.00
C GLN A 128 8.12 -6.30 -24.48
N ILE A 129 9.17 -6.97 -24.93
CA ILE A 129 9.61 -8.27 -24.41
C ILE A 129 10.02 -8.13 -22.94
N ARG A 130 10.78 -7.08 -22.61
CA ARG A 130 11.15 -6.76 -21.21
C ARG A 130 9.94 -6.48 -20.34
N ASP A 131 8.91 -5.75 -20.85
CA ASP A 131 7.64 -5.55 -20.13
C ASP A 131 7.00 -6.88 -19.74
N GLY A 132 6.93 -7.82 -20.67
CA GLY A 132 6.40 -9.16 -20.39
C GLY A 132 7.17 -9.90 -19.30
N ALA A 133 8.49 -9.85 -19.36
CA ALA A 133 9.37 -10.43 -18.35
C ALA A 133 9.22 -9.75 -16.98
N TYR A 134 9.15 -8.42 -16.96
CA TYR A 134 8.96 -7.61 -15.76
C TYR A 134 7.63 -7.92 -15.09
N LYS A 135 6.52 -7.92 -15.82
CA LYS A 135 5.19 -8.31 -15.32
C LYS A 135 5.17 -9.74 -14.78
N SER A 136 5.84 -10.67 -15.47
CA SER A 136 5.93 -12.08 -15.04
C SER A 136 6.70 -12.22 -13.72
N LYS A 137 7.79 -11.47 -13.54
CA LYS A 137 8.53 -11.43 -12.27
C LYS A 137 7.68 -10.85 -11.13
N GLN A 138 6.98 -9.74 -11.35
CA GLN A 138 6.06 -9.17 -10.36
C GLN A 138 4.98 -10.17 -9.97
N ALA A 139 4.33 -10.80 -10.94
CA ALA A 139 3.28 -11.79 -10.71
C ALA A 139 3.80 -12.99 -9.91
N SER A 140 4.98 -13.52 -10.25
CA SER A 140 5.61 -14.63 -9.51
C SER A 140 5.96 -14.23 -8.08
N LEU A 141 6.54 -13.05 -7.87
CA LEU A 141 6.91 -12.57 -6.55
C LEU A 141 5.68 -12.28 -5.69
N PHE A 142 4.62 -11.71 -6.28
CA PHE A 142 3.34 -11.50 -5.60
C PHE A 142 2.76 -12.84 -5.12
N GLN A 143 2.70 -13.84 -5.99
CA GLN A 143 2.20 -15.16 -5.64
C GLN A 143 3.02 -15.83 -4.51
N GLN A 144 4.34 -15.76 -4.58
CA GLN A 144 5.22 -16.30 -3.54
C GLN A 144 4.99 -15.63 -2.17
N GLN A 145 4.75 -14.32 -2.14
CA GLN A 145 4.46 -13.60 -0.90
C GLN A 145 3.05 -13.91 -0.37
N LEU A 146 2.05 -14.13 -1.25
CA LEU A 146 0.75 -14.62 -0.84
C LEU A 146 0.83 -16.03 -0.24
N ASP A 147 1.60 -16.93 -0.85
CA ASP A 147 1.83 -18.28 -0.33
C ASP A 147 2.51 -18.23 1.06
N LEU A 148 3.49 -17.36 1.23
CA LEU A 148 4.13 -17.11 2.53
C LEU A 148 3.13 -16.56 3.56
N ALA A 149 2.27 -15.63 3.18
CA ALA A 149 1.24 -15.08 4.06
C ALA A 149 0.28 -16.19 4.55
N VAL A 150 -0.15 -17.07 3.64
CA VAL A 150 -0.98 -18.24 3.99
C VAL A 150 -0.24 -19.19 4.92
N GLU A 151 1.03 -19.52 4.63
CA GLU A 151 1.87 -20.40 5.47
C GLU A 151 1.97 -19.86 6.90
N LEU A 152 2.12 -18.56 7.05
CA LEU A 152 2.28 -17.89 8.33
C LEU A 152 0.94 -17.54 9.01
N GLY A 153 -0.18 -17.70 8.31
CA GLY A 153 -1.51 -17.28 8.76
C GLY A 153 -1.57 -15.75 8.94
N LEU A 154 -0.87 -14.97 8.11
CA LEU A 154 -0.88 -13.52 8.08
C LEU A 154 -1.77 -13.00 6.95
N ASN A 155 -2.26 -11.78 7.12
CA ASN A 155 -2.95 -11.04 6.07
C ASN A 155 -1.93 -10.31 5.17
N THR A 156 -2.39 -9.69 4.08
CA THR A 156 -1.49 -9.10 3.06
C THR A 156 -1.87 -7.67 2.73
N VAL A 157 -0.87 -6.77 2.71
CA VAL A 157 -1.01 -5.40 2.18
C VAL A 157 -0.66 -5.43 0.70
N ILE A 158 -1.65 -5.05 -0.14
CA ILE A 158 -1.61 -5.21 -1.59
C ILE A 158 -1.45 -3.85 -2.27
N HIS A 159 -0.38 -3.72 -3.04
CA HIS A 159 -0.18 -2.65 -4.00
C HIS A 159 -0.81 -3.01 -5.34
N GLN A 160 -1.58 -2.08 -5.90
CA GLN A 160 -2.14 -2.23 -7.25
C GLN A 160 -2.08 -0.90 -7.98
N ARG A 161 -1.39 -0.86 -9.13
CA ARG A 161 -1.36 0.31 -10.00
C ARG A 161 -1.31 -0.09 -11.46
N ASP A 162 -2.30 0.32 -12.24
CA ASP A 162 -2.46 0.02 -13.68
C ASP A 162 -2.44 -1.50 -14.01
N ALA A 163 -2.78 -2.38 -13.02
CA ALA A 163 -2.68 -3.85 -13.09
C ALA A 163 -3.91 -4.58 -12.53
N TRP A 164 -5.11 -3.98 -12.64
CA TRP A 164 -6.33 -4.44 -11.95
C TRP A 164 -6.66 -5.90 -12.20
N GLU A 165 -6.85 -6.27 -13.47
CA GLU A 165 -7.28 -7.63 -13.86
C GLU A 165 -6.28 -8.70 -13.43
N ASP A 166 -4.98 -8.45 -13.63
CA ASP A 166 -3.94 -9.40 -13.24
C ASP A 166 -3.85 -9.53 -11.73
N THR A 167 -4.01 -8.43 -10.98
CA THR A 167 -4.05 -8.46 -9.50
C THR A 167 -5.21 -9.30 -9.01
N LEU A 168 -6.43 -9.09 -9.53
CA LEU A 168 -7.59 -9.88 -9.16
C LEU A 168 -7.44 -11.36 -9.54
N LYS A 169 -6.89 -11.65 -10.71
CA LYS A 169 -6.62 -13.02 -11.15
C LYS A 169 -5.72 -13.78 -10.19
N ILE A 170 -4.69 -13.10 -9.66
CA ILE A 170 -3.74 -13.71 -8.71
C ILE A 170 -4.37 -13.86 -7.33
N ILE A 171 -5.11 -12.86 -6.82
CA ILE A 171 -5.62 -12.89 -5.45
C ILE A 171 -6.85 -13.80 -5.26
N ARG A 172 -7.71 -13.96 -6.27
CA ARG A 172 -8.94 -14.75 -6.19
C ARG A 172 -8.76 -16.16 -5.59
N PRO A 173 -7.72 -16.95 -5.91
CA PRO A 173 -7.49 -18.26 -5.30
C PRO A 173 -7.16 -18.23 -3.79
N TYR A 174 -6.90 -17.05 -3.25
CA TYR A 174 -6.52 -16.83 -1.84
C TYR A 174 -7.65 -16.30 -0.96
N THR A 175 -8.81 -15.95 -1.54
CA THR A 175 -9.96 -15.32 -0.85
C THR A 175 -10.39 -16.05 0.42
N SER A 176 -10.37 -17.39 0.45
CA SER A 176 -10.73 -18.16 1.64
C SER A 176 -9.55 -18.48 2.59
N LYS A 177 -8.35 -18.02 2.26
CA LYS A 177 -7.11 -18.39 2.97
C LYS A 177 -6.50 -17.23 3.73
N LEU A 178 -6.62 -16.01 3.21
CA LEU A 178 -6.15 -14.76 3.80
C LEU A 178 -7.06 -13.59 3.40
N ARG A 179 -6.92 -12.48 4.10
CA ARG A 179 -7.48 -11.19 3.67
C ARG A 179 -6.38 -10.31 3.10
N GLY A 180 -6.70 -9.61 2.02
CA GLY A 180 -5.89 -8.51 1.48
C GLY A 180 -6.49 -7.16 1.83
N VAL A 181 -5.66 -6.15 2.02
CA VAL A 181 -6.06 -4.74 1.94
C VAL A 181 -5.42 -4.13 0.70
N PHE A 182 -6.25 -3.66 -0.23
CA PHE A 182 -5.78 -2.88 -1.37
C PHE A 182 -5.50 -1.46 -0.87
N HIS A 183 -4.20 -1.20 -0.61
CA HIS A 183 -3.81 0.07 -0.04
C HIS A 183 -3.90 1.21 -1.05
N CYS A 184 -4.00 2.43 -0.57
CA CYS A 184 -4.09 3.65 -1.39
C CYS A 184 -5.13 3.55 -2.51
N PHE A 185 -6.32 2.99 -2.18
CA PHE A 185 -7.33 2.65 -3.18
C PHE A 185 -7.81 3.89 -3.93
N GLY A 186 -7.58 3.89 -5.25
CA GLY A 186 -7.97 4.97 -6.16
C GLY A 186 -8.92 4.53 -7.27
N GLY A 187 -9.46 3.30 -7.18
CA GLY A 187 -10.34 2.71 -8.18
C GLY A 187 -11.78 3.22 -8.13
N SER A 188 -12.62 2.65 -8.99
CA SER A 188 -14.06 2.93 -9.06
C SER A 188 -14.83 2.23 -7.93
N LEU A 189 -16.12 2.60 -7.77
CA LEU A 189 -17.03 1.92 -6.85
C LEU A 189 -17.23 0.44 -7.23
N ASP A 190 -17.33 0.13 -8.52
CA ASP A 190 -17.46 -1.25 -8.99
C ASP A 190 -16.23 -2.08 -8.62
N GLN A 191 -15.03 -1.52 -8.78
CA GLN A 191 -13.79 -2.17 -8.37
C GLN A 191 -13.72 -2.36 -6.84
N ALA A 192 -14.18 -1.37 -6.06
CA ALA A 192 -14.25 -1.50 -4.60
C ALA A 192 -15.23 -2.61 -4.20
N ASN A 193 -16.38 -2.72 -4.86
CA ASN A 193 -17.34 -3.80 -4.62
C ASN A 193 -16.75 -5.18 -4.96
N GLU A 194 -16.00 -5.32 -6.06
CA GLU A 194 -15.30 -6.57 -6.38
C GLU A 194 -14.31 -6.99 -5.26
N VAL A 195 -13.58 -6.03 -4.68
CA VAL A 195 -12.68 -6.28 -3.53
C VAL A 195 -13.47 -6.73 -2.31
N VAL A 196 -14.59 -6.05 -2.01
CA VAL A 196 -15.47 -6.36 -0.88
C VAL A 196 -16.14 -7.73 -1.03
N ASP A 197 -16.59 -8.09 -2.22
CA ASP A 197 -17.21 -9.38 -2.54
C ASP A 197 -16.23 -10.55 -2.39
N LEU A 198 -14.94 -10.30 -2.59
CA LEU A 198 -13.86 -11.24 -2.33
C LEU A 198 -13.43 -11.28 -0.84
N ASP A 199 -14.19 -10.66 0.07
CA ASP A 199 -13.90 -10.49 1.51
C ASP A 199 -12.57 -9.78 1.81
N HIS A 200 -12.04 -9.03 0.85
CA HIS A 200 -10.89 -8.16 1.05
C HIS A 200 -11.31 -6.77 1.52
N LEU A 201 -10.34 -5.92 1.77
CA LEU A 201 -10.48 -4.55 2.27
C LEU A 201 -9.82 -3.56 1.31
N VAL A 202 -10.19 -2.28 1.44
CA VAL A 202 -9.48 -1.17 0.83
C VAL A 202 -8.99 -0.21 1.90
N SER A 203 -8.03 0.67 1.59
CA SER A 203 -7.67 1.77 2.47
C SER A 203 -7.59 3.10 1.70
N PHE A 204 -7.85 4.19 2.41
CA PHE A 204 -7.92 5.52 1.83
C PHE A 204 -6.85 6.43 2.40
N THR A 205 -6.19 7.17 1.50
CA THR A 205 -5.13 8.13 1.80
C THR A 205 -5.62 9.58 1.73
N GLY A 206 -4.69 10.53 1.84
CA GLY A 206 -4.93 11.94 1.61
C GLY A 206 -5.60 12.30 0.27
N ILE A 207 -5.65 11.37 -0.69
CA ILE A 207 -6.34 11.54 -1.98
C ILE A 207 -7.81 11.93 -1.80
N VAL A 208 -8.50 11.43 -0.76
CA VAL A 208 -9.88 11.81 -0.47
C VAL A 208 -10.07 13.31 -0.27
N THR A 209 -9.01 14.03 0.11
CA THR A 209 -9.06 15.48 0.34
C THR A 209 -8.81 16.30 -0.94
N PHE A 210 -8.32 15.66 -2.02
CA PHE A 210 -7.88 16.38 -3.21
C PHE A 210 -9.08 16.91 -4.03
N LYS A 211 -8.85 18.01 -4.75
CA LYS A 211 -9.88 18.59 -5.63
C LYS A 211 -10.37 17.58 -6.68
N ASN A 212 -9.47 16.79 -7.23
CA ASN A 212 -9.75 15.71 -8.19
C ASN A 212 -10.05 14.35 -7.53
N GLY A 213 -10.13 14.26 -6.20
CA GLY A 213 -10.42 13.04 -5.45
C GLY A 213 -11.92 12.76 -5.26
N ALA A 214 -12.82 13.39 -6.03
CA ALA A 214 -14.27 13.24 -5.85
C ALA A 214 -14.73 11.78 -5.99
N ALA A 215 -14.22 11.04 -6.98
CA ALA A 215 -14.57 9.63 -7.20
C ALA A 215 -14.15 8.75 -6.01
N VAL A 216 -12.94 8.98 -5.45
CA VAL A 216 -12.45 8.23 -4.28
C VAL A 216 -13.28 8.54 -3.03
N ARG A 217 -13.71 9.81 -2.84
CA ARG A 217 -14.63 10.17 -1.75
C ARG A 217 -15.98 9.50 -1.91
N GLU A 218 -16.50 9.39 -3.14
CA GLU A 218 -17.74 8.68 -3.40
C GLU A 218 -17.65 7.20 -3.04
N VAL A 219 -16.56 6.53 -3.40
CA VAL A 219 -16.27 5.15 -2.98
C VAL A 219 -16.24 5.06 -1.46
N ALA A 220 -15.46 5.93 -0.80
CA ALA A 220 -15.35 5.95 0.65
C ALA A 220 -16.69 6.23 1.34
N ALA A 221 -17.61 6.96 0.72
CA ALA A 221 -18.94 7.22 1.25
C ALA A 221 -19.90 6.02 1.13
N GLN A 222 -19.73 5.14 0.12
CA GLN A 222 -20.72 4.14 -0.24
C GLN A 222 -20.38 2.72 0.23
N ILE A 223 -19.10 2.31 0.26
CA ILE A 223 -18.74 0.94 0.68
C ILE A 223 -19.04 0.71 2.18
N PRO A 224 -19.27 -0.54 2.61
CA PRO A 224 -19.52 -0.83 4.04
C PRO A 224 -18.42 -0.29 4.94
N ILE A 225 -18.77 0.35 6.06
CA ILE A 225 -17.84 1.04 6.95
C ILE A 225 -16.77 0.10 7.55
N TRP A 226 -17.07 -1.18 7.67
CA TRP A 226 -16.17 -2.25 8.16
C TRP A 226 -15.33 -2.89 7.05
N LYS A 227 -15.33 -2.32 5.85
CA LYS A 227 -14.57 -2.82 4.68
C LYS A 227 -13.46 -1.88 4.26
N PHE A 228 -13.18 -0.84 5.04
CA PHE A 228 -12.04 0.01 4.76
C PHE A 228 -11.26 0.42 6.01
N MET A 229 -10.03 0.86 5.76
CA MET A 229 -9.14 1.47 6.74
C MET A 229 -8.69 2.87 6.26
N VAL A 230 -8.04 3.62 7.13
CA VAL A 230 -7.49 4.95 6.84
C VAL A 230 -5.98 4.95 7.03
N GLU A 231 -5.29 5.65 6.14
CA GLU A 231 -3.83 5.72 6.11
C GLU A 231 -3.34 7.03 5.52
N THR A 232 -2.04 7.23 5.47
CA THR A 232 -1.43 8.38 4.79
C THR A 232 -0.63 8.02 3.56
N ASP A 233 0.03 6.87 3.54
CA ASP A 233 1.10 6.51 2.60
C ASP A 233 2.28 7.51 2.69
N CYS A 234 2.53 8.01 3.90
CA CYS A 234 3.60 8.98 4.14
C CYS A 234 5.00 8.37 3.89
N PRO A 235 5.91 9.17 3.29
CA PRO A 235 5.96 10.64 3.18
C PRO A 235 5.17 11.23 2.01
N TYR A 236 4.43 10.44 1.25
CA TYR A 236 3.69 10.83 0.06
C TYR A 236 2.28 11.34 0.38
N LEU A 237 1.55 11.81 -0.63
CA LEU A 237 0.10 12.06 -0.64
C LEU A 237 -0.43 12.98 0.48
N ALA A 238 0.38 13.94 0.96
CA ALA A 238 -0.07 14.89 1.98
C ALA A 238 -1.45 15.47 1.66
N PRO A 239 -2.43 15.40 2.61
CA PRO A 239 -3.78 15.90 2.41
C PRO A 239 -3.82 17.43 2.28
N VAL A 240 -4.93 17.96 1.78
CA VAL A 240 -5.22 19.40 1.87
C VAL A 240 -5.40 19.77 3.36
N PRO A 241 -4.79 20.89 3.85
CA PRO A 241 -4.11 21.95 3.12
C PRO A 241 -2.58 21.74 2.91
N PHE A 242 -2.06 20.57 3.22
CA PHE A 242 -0.61 20.31 3.24
C PHE A 242 -0.03 19.79 1.91
N ARG A 243 -0.78 19.89 0.81
CA ARG A 243 -0.29 19.46 -0.51
C ARG A 243 1.08 20.01 -0.85
N GLY A 244 1.96 19.13 -1.39
CA GLY A 244 3.33 19.50 -1.76
C GLY A 244 4.33 19.55 -0.60
N LYS A 245 3.88 19.26 0.63
CA LYS A 245 4.75 19.05 1.80
C LYS A 245 4.93 17.55 2.07
N ARG A 246 5.92 17.20 2.89
CA ARG A 246 6.07 15.85 3.42
C ARG A 246 4.80 15.47 4.19
N CYS A 247 4.23 14.31 3.86
CA CYS A 247 3.12 13.74 4.61
C CYS A 247 3.62 13.11 5.93
N GLU A 248 2.78 13.06 6.94
CA GLU A 248 3.08 12.50 8.25
C GLU A 248 1.91 11.67 8.77
N PRO A 249 2.15 10.66 9.64
CA PRO A 249 1.10 9.83 10.23
C PRO A 249 0.01 10.62 10.97
N ALA A 250 0.31 11.80 11.49
CA ALA A 250 -0.67 12.70 12.10
C ALA A 250 -1.83 13.07 11.15
N TYR A 251 -1.59 13.03 9.85
CA TYR A 251 -2.59 13.41 8.85
C TYR A 251 -3.63 12.32 8.54
N THR A 252 -3.48 11.11 9.09
CA THR A 252 -4.54 10.09 9.11
C THR A 252 -5.85 10.65 9.68
N ARG A 253 -5.74 11.56 10.66
CA ARG A 253 -6.90 12.26 11.21
C ARG A 253 -7.65 13.08 10.16
N ILE A 254 -6.94 13.79 9.28
CA ILE A 254 -7.57 14.60 8.22
C ILE A 254 -8.27 13.70 7.19
N VAL A 255 -7.69 12.54 6.90
CA VAL A 255 -8.33 11.53 6.04
C VAL A 255 -9.64 11.06 6.67
N ALA A 256 -9.60 10.66 7.95
CA ALA A 256 -10.79 10.22 8.69
C ALA A 256 -11.86 11.31 8.79
N GLU A 257 -11.51 12.56 9.09
CA GLU A 257 -12.43 13.70 9.15
C GLU A 257 -13.10 13.96 7.78
N THR A 258 -12.33 13.81 6.68
CA THR A 258 -12.88 13.98 5.32
C THR A 258 -13.88 12.90 4.98
N ILE A 259 -13.60 11.64 5.34
CA ILE A 259 -14.52 10.52 5.12
C ILE A 259 -15.76 10.66 6.02
N ALA A 260 -15.59 11.07 7.28
CA ALA A 260 -16.69 11.35 8.19
C ALA A 260 -17.67 12.37 7.60
N ALA A 261 -17.15 13.48 7.09
CA ALA A 261 -17.97 14.49 6.42
C ALA A 261 -18.68 13.96 5.17
N ALA A 262 -18.01 13.12 4.35
CA ALA A 262 -18.60 12.53 3.16
C ALA A 262 -19.72 11.51 3.46
N ARG A 263 -19.66 10.89 4.64
CA ARG A 263 -20.66 9.91 5.13
C ARG A 263 -21.72 10.49 6.06
N GLU A 264 -21.64 11.77 6.36
CA GLU A 264 -22.51 12.45 7.36
C GLU A 264 -22.44 11.78 8.74
N LEU A 265 -21.24 11.29 9.11
CA LEU A 265 -20.92 10.67 10.39
C LEU A 265 -19.96 11.56 11.21
N SER A 266 -19.84 11.27 12.50
CA SER A 266 -18.82 11.88 13.34
C SER A 266 -17.44 11.28 13.09
N LEU A 267 -16.38 12.01 13.46
CA LEU A 267 -15.01 11.48 13.44
C LEU A 267 -14.88 10.25 14.34
N GLU A 268 -15.56 10.26 15.48
CA GLU A 268 -15.55 9.17 16.46
C GLU A 268 -16.08 7.87 15.86
N GLU A 269 -17.20 7.92 15.12
CA GLU A 269 -17.79 6.75 14.45
C GLU A 269 -16.85 6.18 13.38
N ILE A 270 -16.21 7.04 12.56
CA ILE A 270 -15.21 6.59 11.57
C ILE A 270 -13.97 6.02 12.25
N ALA A 271 -13.47 6.69 13.29
CA ALA A 271 -12.29 6.26 14.02
C ALA A 271 -12.53 4.90 14.71
N GLU A 272 -13.69 4.68 15.31
CA GLU A 272 -14.06 3.40 15.93
C GLU A 272 -14.13 2.29 14.88
N ALA A 273 -14.89 2.47 13.80
CA ALA A 273 -15.08 1.46 12.77
C ALA A 273 -13.76 1.09 12.05
N THR A 274 -12.95 2.08 11.68
CA THR A 274 -11.68 1.83 10.98
C THR A 274 -10.61 1.24 11.89
N THR A 275 -10.61 1.62 13.19
CA THR A 275 -9.73 1.00 14.20
C THR A 275 -10.10 -0.47 14.41
N GLU A 276 -11.39 -0.78 14.60
CA GLU A 276 -11.86 -2.17 14.75
C GLU A 276 -11.52 -3.01 13.51
N THR A 277 -11.66 -2.44 12.31
CA THR A 277 -11.29 -3.10 11.06
C THR A 277 -9.79 -3.39 11.01
N ALA A 278 -8.94 -2.41 11.36
CA ALA A 278 -7.50 -2.58 11.40
C ALA A 278 -7.07 -3.60 12.48
N GLU A 279 -7.68 -3.59 13.66
CA GLU A 279 -7.39 -4.55 14.74
C GLU A 279 -7.71 -6.00 14.32
N LYS A 280 -8.83 -6.22 13.64
CA LYS A 280 -9.21 -7.53 13.09
C LYS A 280 -8.29 -7.98 11.97
N PHE A 281 -7.79 -7.04 11.17
CA PHE A 281 -6.92 -7.34 10.04
C PHE A 281 -5.49 -7.64 10.49
N PHE A 282 -4.88 -6.79 11.29
CA PHE A 282 -3.47 -6.91 11.70
C PHE A 282 -3.26 -7.82 12.92
N GLN A 283 -4.27 -8.13 13.70
CA GLN A 283 -4.22 -9.05 14.84
C GLN A 283 -3.03 -8.77 15.78
N PHE A 284 -2.89 -7.54 16.27
CA PHE A 284 -1.72 -7.03 17.02
C PHE A 284 -1.30 -7.85 18.26
N ASN A 285 -2.15 -8.71 18.76
CA ASN A 285 -1.90 -9.54 19.96
C ASN A 285 -1.68 -11.01 19.60
N ARG A 286 -1.05 -11.30 18.48
CA ARG A 286 -0.65 -12.69 18.17
C ARG A 286 0.39 -13.15 19.20
N ALA A 287 -0.01 -14.09 20.05
CA ALA A 287 0.86 -14.77 21.01
C ALA A 287 1.61 -15.90 20.30
#